data_0b3d3370267074a46a8e6d1a89092dcd
#
_entry.id   0b3d3370267074a46a8e6d1a89092dcd
#
_cell.length_a   1.000
_cell.length_b   1.000
_cell.length_c   1.000
_cell.angle_alpha   90.00
_cell.angle_beta   90.00
_cell.angle_gamma   90.00
#
_symmetry.space_group_name_H-M   'P 1'
#
loop_
_entity.id
_entity.type
_entity.pdbx_description
1 polymer ?
#
loop_
_entity_poly.entity_id
_entity_poly.type
_entity_poly.pdbx_seq_one_letter_code
_entity_poly.pdbx_strand_id
1 'polypeptide(L)'
;MKTLYLPLFFKMKSWIICVLFISFSPILMSQIYEIGFSVGGTNYVGDIGSTRYIQPNQLAGNVFFKYNYNPRIAFKGTYSYLPIKGDDATADTPFRINRNTPAISFSNTIHELALGMEFNFYEYNTSSRTKNWTPYLLIELAAFNYDAIEKEEDLNRNGQIDADEYQYDRKTRIAIPIGVGFKSILSGPIAFALETKIRYTFEDDLDKVAGNNRDLKIEGNSNDWYVFTGVSLIYTFGRPSCYARRN
;
A
#
# COMPACT_ATOMS: atom_id res chain seq x y z
N MET A 1 19.10 63.77 7.59
CA MET A 1 19.49 62.67 6.65
C MET A 1 18.71 61.42 7.01
N LYS A 2 17.64 61.12 6.29
CA LYS A 2 16.87 59.91 6.41
C LYS A 2 17.09 59.10 5.12
N THR A 3 17.89 58.06 5.20
CA THR A 3 18.25 57.19 4.08
C THR A 3 17.24 56.04 3.92
N LEU A 4 16.69 56.04 2.83
CA LEU A 4 15.89 55.19 2.02
C LEU A 4 16.49 53.76 1.88
N TYR A 5 15.96 52.77 2.63
CA TYR A 5 16.31 51.36 2.44
C TYR A 5 15.08 50.42 2.31
N LEU A 6 14.00 50.86 1.66
CA LEU A 6 12.78 50.06 1.62
C LEU A 6 12.32 49.53 0.24
N PRO A 7 13.01 49.63 -0.88
CA PRO A 7 12.49 48.98 -2.09
C PRO A 7 13.21 47.68 -2.51
N LEU A 8 14.33 47.31 -1.87
CA LEU A 8 15.09 46.14 -2.36
C LEU A 8 14.48 44.79 -1.93
N PHE A 9 13.95 44.74 -0.71
CA PHE A 9 13.30 43.52 -0.17
C PHE A 9 11.98 43.17 -0.85
N PHE A 10 11.26 44.16 -1.35
CA PHE A 10 9.99 43.94 -2.04
C PHE A 10 10.18 43.40 -3.47
N LYS A 11 11.22 43.83 -4.17
CA LYS A 11 11.60 43.32 -5.50
C LYS A 11 12.11 41.89 -5.43
N MET A 12 12.86 41.54 -4.39
CA MET A 12 13.42 40.18 -4.24
C MET A 12 12.33 39.12 -3.98
N LYS A 13 11.30 39.43 -3.17
CA LYS A 13 10.13 38.53 -2.98
C LYS A 13 9.33 38.32 -4.27
N SER A 14 9.18 39.36 -5.10
CA SER A 14 8.45 39.25 -6.37
C SER A 14 9.19 38.38 -7.38
N TRP A 15 10.52 38.46 -7.42
CA TRP A 15 11.34 37.60 -8.29
C TRP A 15 11.32 36.13 -7.87
N ILE A 16 11.33 35.85 -6.58
CA ILE A 16 11.22 34.48 -6.05
C ILE A 16 9.86 33.89 -6.41
N ILE A 17 8.78 34.66 -6.31
CA ILE A 17 7.43 34.25 -6.69
C ILE A 17 7.35 34.02 -8.19
N CYS A 18 7.94 34.87 -9.04
CA CYS A 18 7.99 34.66 -10.50
C CYS A 18 8.82 33.43 -10.88
N VAL A 19 9.95 33.19 -10.21
CA VAL A 19 10.77 31.99 -10.45
C VAL A 19 10.04 30.72 -10.02
N LEU A 20 9.29 30.77 -8.90
CA LEU A 20 8.42 29.67 -8.47
C LEU A 20 7.27 29.41 -9.45
N PHE A 21 6.66 30.46 -10.03
CA PHE A 21 5.61 30.31 -11.06
C PHE A 21 6.15 29.80 -12.39
N ILE A 22 7.37 30.18 -12.77
CA ILE A 22 8.03 29.67 -14.01
C ILE A 22 8.45 28.21 -13.84
N SER A 23 8.85 27.78 -12.63
CA SER A 23 9.16 26.38 -12.30
C SER A 23 7.89 25.50 -12.31
N PHE A 24 6.72 26.08 -12.14
CA PHE A 24 5.41 25.45 -12.24
C PHE A 24 4.76 25.59 -13.62
N SER A 25 5.50 26.01 -14.64
CA SER A 25 4.99 25.93 -16.00
C SER A 25 4.76 24.44 -16.30
N PRO A 26 3.52 23.95 -16.42
CA PRO A 26 3.30 22.59 -16.84
C PRO A 26 3.90 22.50 -18.24
N ILE A 27 5.01 21.79 -18.35
CA ILE A 27 5.45 21.30 -19.65
C ILE A 27 4.22 20.58 -20.19
N LEU A 28 3.64 21.11 -21.28
CA LEU A 28 2.46 20.57 -21.95
C LEU A 28 2.85 19.24 -22.62
N MET A 29 3.31 18.29 -21.83
CA MET A 29 3.40 16.91 -22.22
C MET A 29 1.99 16.36 -22.20
N SER A 30 1.56 15.83 -23.32
CA SER A 30 0.32 15.10 -23.48
C SER A 30 0.36 13.86 -22.58
N GLN A 31 -0.17 14.00 -21.38
CA GLN A 31 -0.03 13.00 -20.31
C GLN A 31 -1.38 12.36 -20.07
N ILE A 32 -1.38 11.05 -19.90
CA ILE A 32 -2.58 10.31 -19.57
C ILE A 32 -2.53 9.98 -18.08
N TYR A 33 -3.55 10.44 -17.38
CA TYR A 33 -3.77 10.15 -15.98
C TYR A 33 -4.82 9.05 -15.84
N GLU A 34 -4.65 8.22 -14.84
CA GLU A 34 -5.62 7.22 -14.43
C GLU A 34 -5.96 7.44 -12.96
N ILE A 35 -7.24 7.36 -12.65
CA ILE A 35 -7.73 7.22 -11.29
C ILE A 35 -8.49 5.90 -11.20
N GLY A 36 -8.33 5.19 -10.10
CA GLY A 36 -9.02 3.94 -9.91
C GLY A 36 -9.27 3.62 -8.45
N PHE A 37 -10.17 2.70 -8.26
CA PHE A 37 -10.40 2.07 -6.97
C PHE A 37 -10.35 0.56 -7.12
N SER A 38 -9.92 -0.12 -6.06
CA SER A 38 -9.87 -1.57 -5.98
C SER A 38 -10.67 -2.07 -4.81
N VAL A 39 -11.31 -3.20 -4.99
CA VAL A 39 -11.98 -3.97 -3.94
C VAL A 39 -11.45 -5.39 -4.00
N GLY A 40 -11.18 -5.96 -2.85
CA GLY A 40 -10.63 -7.29 -2.75
C GLY A 40 -10.55 -7.77 -1.32
N GLY A 41 -9.60 -8.65 -1.06
CA GLY A 41 -9.37 -9.13 0.29
C GLY A 41 -7.90 -9.10 0.66
N THR A 42 -7.68 -9.02 1.96
CA THR A 42 -6.36 -9.15 2.58
C THR A 42 -6.24 -10.44 3.34
N ASN A 43 -5.01 -10.88 3.50
CA ASN A 43 -4.62 -11.89 4.47
C ASN A 43 -3.26 -11.55 5.07
N TYR A 44 -3.07 -11.98 6.28
CA TYR A 44 -1.82 -11.93 7.02
C TYR A 44 -1.02 -13.21 6.79
N VAL A 45 0.30 -13.09 6.78
CA VAL A 45 1.25 -14.20 6.71
C VAL A 45 2.39 -13.91 7.70
N GLY A 46 2.42 -14.63 8.79
CA GLY A 46 3.39 -14.49 9.88
C GLY A 46 3.19 -15.60 10.89
N ASP A 47 3.29 -15.29 12.16
CA ASP A 47 3.34 -16.29 13.23
C ASP A 47 1.99 -16.90 13.62
N ILE A 48 0.86 -16.19 13.36
CA ILE A 48 -0.49 -16.62 13.73
C ILE A 48 -1.33 -16.90 12.50
N GLY A 49 -2.13 -17.96 12.53
CA GLY A 49 -3.10 -18.30 11.49
C GLY A 49 -2.52 -19.11 10.33
N SER A 50 -3.01 -18.87 9.11
CA SER A 50 -2.63 -19.63 7.91
C SER A 50 -1.25 -19.25 7.41
N THR A 51 -0.51 -20.23 6.88
CA THR A 51 0.78 -20.02 6.21
C THR A 51 0.65 -19.72 4.71
N ARG A 52 -0.57 -19.67 4.20
CA ARG A 52 -0.81 -19.46 2.77
C ARG A 52 -0.66 -18.00 2.39
N TYR A 53 0.12 -17.73 1.35
CA TYR A 53 0.37 -16.36 0.87
C TYR A 53 -0.87 -15.70 0.25
N ILE A 54 -1.74 -16.45 -0.40
CA ILE A 54 -2.95 -15.92 -1.05
C ILE A 54 -4.16 -16.66 -0.51
N GLN A 55 -4.75 -16.11 0.54
CA GLN A 55 -5.98 -16.61 1.17
C GLN A 55 -6.76 -15.44 1.77
N PRO A 56 -7.36 -14.57 0.93
CA PRO A 56 -8.09 -13.42 1.42
C PRO A 56 -9.16 -13.80 2.44
N ASN A 57 -9.09 -13.22 3.64
CA ASN A 57 -10.01 -13.49 4.74
C ASN A 57 -10.66 -12.23 5.32
N GLN A 58 -10.23 -11.05 4.90
CA GLN A 58 -10.77 -9.76 5.30
C GLN A 58 -11.05 -8.90 4.06
N LEU A 59 -12.19 -8.18 4.06
CA LEU A 59 -12.54 -7.25 2.98
C LEU A 59 -11.64 -6.01 3.05
N ALA A 60 -11.06 -5.65 1.90
CA ALA A 60 -10.14 -4.55 1.79
C ALA A 60 -10.36 -3.74 0.51
N GLY A 61 -9.83 -2.51 0.50
CA GLY A 61 -9.92 -1.66 -0.68
C GLY A 61 -8.83 -0.61 -0.73
N ASN A 62 -8.62 -0.09 -1.93
CA ASN A 62 -7.71 1.03 -2.13
C ASN A 62 -8.20 1.97 -3.23
N VAL A 63 -7.71 3.19 -3.18
CA VAL A 63 -7.85 4.19 -4.25
C VAL A 63 -6.46 4.56 -4.72
N PHE A 64 -6.31 4.79 -6.02
CA PHE A 64 -5.02 5.12 -6.59
C PHE A 64 -5.12 6.11 -7.73
N PHE A 65 -4.02 6.82 -7.92
CA PHE A 65 -3.78 7.72 -9.02
C PHE A 65 -2.53 7.27 -9.75
N LYS A 66 -2.59 7.24 -11.11
CA LYS A 66 -1.44 6.92 -11.94
C LYS A 66 -1.15 8.03 -12.93
N TYR A 67 0.14 8.19 -13.17
CA TYR A 67 0.71 9.01 -14.22
C TYR A 67 1.44 8.11 -15.21
N ASN A 68 0.89 7.93 -16.42
CA ASN A 68 1.49 7.11 -17.47
C ASN A 68 2.59 7.90 -18.16
N TYR A 69 3.84 7.67 -17.77
CA TYR A 69 5.01 8.32 -18.36
C TYR A 69 5.21 7.90 -19.83
N ASN A 70 5.01 6.62 -20.10
CA ASN A 70 4.99 6.04 -21.46
C ASN A 70 4.13 4.77 -21.47
N PRO A 71 3.92 4.09 -22.63
CA PRO A 71 3.07 2.89 -22.70
C PRO A 71 3.53 1.72 -21.79
N ARG A 72 4.79 1.74 -21.34
CA ARG A 72 5.36 0.67 -20.53
C ARG A 72 5.58 1.04 -19.07
N ILE A 73 5.65 2.32 -18.74
CA ILE A 73 5.98 2.80 -17.39
C ILE A 73 4.92 3.78 -16.93
N ALA A 74 4.38 3.52 -15.75
CA ALA A 74 3.50 4.43 -15.02
C ALA A 74 3.97 4.61 -13.59
N PHE A 75 3.83 5.83 -13.06
CA PHE A 75 4.00 6.11 -11.64
C PHE A 75 2.64 6.01 -10.96
N LYS A 76 2.60 5.35 -9.80
CA LYS A 76 1.37 5.07 -9.06
C LYS A 76 1.47 5.57 -7.64
N GLY A 77 0.47 6.31 -7.18
CA GLY A 77 0.26 6.65 -5.79
C GLY A 77 -1.01 5.95 -5.30
N THR A 78 -0.94 5.25 -4.17
CA THR A 78 -2.03 4.41 -3.65
C THR A 78 -2.29 4.72 -2.19
N TYR A 79 -3.56 4.90 -1.82
CA TYR A 79 -4.00 4.83 -0.43
C TYR A 79 -4.83 3.56 -0.23
N SER A 80 -4.51 2.77 0.79
CA SER A 80 -5.13 1.48 1.04
C SER A 80 -5.68 1.38 2.46
N TYR A 81 -6.86 0.76 2.57
CA TYR A 81 -7.46 0.29 3.82
C TYR A 81 -7.43 -1.23 3.82
N LEU A 82 -6.63 -1.82 4.71
CA LEU A 82 -6.25 -3.22 4.69
C LEU A 82 -6.42 -3.85 6.09
N PRO A 83 -7.62 -4.27 6.46
CA PRO A 83 -7.81 -5.07 7.66
C PRO A 83 -7.11 -6.43 7.50
N ILE A 84 -6.44 -6.89 8.55
CA ILE A 84 -5.80 -8.20 8.62
C ILE A 84 -6.31 -8.97 9.82
N LYS A 85 -6.39 -10.29 9.70
CA LYS A 85 -6.78 -11.21 10.77
C LYS A 85 -5.98 -12.50 10.67
N GLY A 86 -5.47 -12.97 11.79
CA GLY A 86 -4.93 -14.32 11.97
C GLY A 86 -5.73 -15.08 13.03
N ASP A 87 -5.87 -16.39 12.85
CA ASP A 87 -6.59 -17.26 13.78
C ASP A 87 -6.03 -18.68 13.67
N ASP A 88 -5.42 -19.15 14.76
CA ASP A 88 -4.81 -20.47 14.82
C ASP A 88 -5.85 -21.59 14.78
N ALA A 89 -7.09 -21.35 15.23
CA ALA A 89 -8.14 -22.35 15.14
C ALA A 89 -8.47 -22.73 13.67
N THR A 90 -8.19 -21.82 12.74
CA THR A 90 -8.41 -22.01 11.29
C THR A 90 -7.11 -22.16 10.50
N ALA A 91 -5.99 -22.36 11.19
CA ALA A 91 -4.70 -22.53 10.55
C ALA A 91 -4.64 -23.79 9.68
N ASP A 92 -3.74 -23.81 8.72
CA ASP A 92 -3.53 -24.93 7.81
C ASP A 92 -2.53 -25.97 8.33
N THR A 93 -1.90 -25.71 9.48
CA THR A 93 -0.93 -26.64 10.10
C THR A 93 -1.42 -27.18 11.44
N PRO A 94 -1.33 -28.50 11.67
CA PRO A 94 -1.72 -29.11 12.94
C PRO A 94 -0.97 -28.52 14.16
N PHE A 95 0.25 -28.08 13.94
CA PHE A 95 1.05 -27.45 14.99
C PHE A 95 0.39 -26.17 15.52
N ARG A 96 -0.05 -25.27 14.62
CA ARG A 96 -0.70 -24.01 15.00
C ARG A 96 -2.06 -24.23 15.65
N ILE A 97 -2.85 -25.17 15.11
CA ILE A 97 -4.17 -25.50 15.66
C ILE A 97 -4.08 -25.99 17.11
N ASN A 98 -3.03 -26.73 17.47
CA ASN A 98 -2.91 -27.38 18.76
C ASN A 98 -1.91 -26.73 19.71
N ARG A 99 -1.27 -25.61 19.32
CA ARG A 99 -0.20 -25.03 20.17
C ARG A 99 -0.72 -24.40 21.46
N ASN A 100 -1.92 -23.84 21.44
CA ASN A 100 -2.53 -23.18 22.59
C ASN A 100 -4.02 -23.50 22.74
N THR A 101 -4.52 -23.44 23.99
CA THR A 101 -5.94 -23.55 24.30
C THR A 101 -6.28 -22.49 25.35
N PRO A 102 -7.11 -21.47 25.00
CA PRO A 102 -7.77 -21.26 23.72
C PRO A 102 -6.80 -20.92 22.57
N ALA A 103 -7.24 -21.12 21.33
CA ALA A 103 -6.45 -20.79 20.14
C ALA A 103 -6.18 -19.28 20.06
N ILE A 104 -4.98 -18.92 19.62
CA ILE A 104 -4.58 -17.51 19.48
C ILE A 104 -5.26 -16.92 18.25
N SER A 105 -5.79 -15.71 18.40
CA SER A 105 -6.33 -14.93 17.28
C SER A 105 -6.08 -13.45 17.47
N PHE A 106 -5.90 -12.74 16.36
CA PHE A 106 -5.75 -11.28 16.38
C PHE A 106 -6.50 -10.64 15.20
N SER A 107 -6.75 -9.35 15.34
CA SER A 107 -7.26 -8.48 14.27
C SER A 107 -6.56 -7.13 14.36
N ASN A 108 -6.15 -6.62 13.21
CA ASN A 108 -5.51 -5.31 13.08
C ASN A 108 -6.01 -4.59 11.82
N THR A 109 -5.88 -3.27 11.79
CA THR A 109 -6.30 -2.47 10.63
C THR A 109 -5.14 -1.61 10.17
N ILE A 110 -4.71 -1.83 8.93
CA ILE A 110 -3.61 -1.12 8.31
C ILE A 110 -4.16 -0.03 7.39
N HIS A 111 -3.66 1.19 7.57
CA HIS A 111 -3.79 2.30 6.64
C HIS A 111 -2.44 2.53 5.97
N GLU A 112 -2.39 2.45 4.66
CA GLU A 112 -1.16 2.49 3.88
C GLU A 112 -1.21 3.60 2.84
N LEU A 113 -0.12 4.37 2.75
CA LEU A 113 0.13 5.32 1.66
C LEU A 113 1.39 4.87 0.92
N ALA A 114 1.26 4.55 -0.36
CA ALA A 114 2.34 4.01 -1.17
C ALA A 114 2.59 4.85 -2.42
N LEU A 115 3.84 4.93 -2.83
CA LEU A 115 4.28 5.54 -4.08
C LEU A 115 5.23 4.58 -4.80
N GLY A 116 5.06 4.42 -6.10
CA GLY A 116 5.91 3.51 -6.85
C GLY A 116 5.73 3.54 -8.34
N MET A 117 6.22 2.50 -8.98
CA MET A 117 6.28 2.38 -10.43
C MET A 117 5.65 1.06 -10.88
N GLU A 118 4.84 1.16 -11.92
CA GLU A 118 4.22 0.05 -12.62
C GLU A 118 4.90 -0.12 -13.98
N PHE A 119 5.33 -1.35 -14.29
CA PHE A 119 5.93 -1.73 -15.55
C PHE A 119 5.01 -2.66 -16.33
N ASN A 120 4.58 -2.23 -17.52
CA ASN A 120 3.74 -2.98 -18.44
C ASN A 120 4.60 -3.86 -19.36
N PHE A 121 4.34 -5.15 -19.42
CA PHE A 121 5.06 -6.06 -20.32
C PHE A 121 4.74 -5.82 -21.80
N TYR A 122 3.50 -5.45 -22.09
CA TYR A 122 3.09 -5.03 -23.42
C TYR A 122 2.81 -3.52 -23.44
N GLU A 123 2.92 -2.90 -24.59
CA GLU A 123 2.59 -1.49 -24.74
C GLU A 123 1.11 -1.26 -24.49
N TYR A 124 0.81 -0.58 -23.39
CA TYR A 124 -0.55 -0.28 -22.98
C TYR A 124 -0.91 1.14 -23.37
N ASN A 125 -1.64 1.25 -24.47
CA ASN A 125 -2.09 2.55 -24.98
C ASN A 125 -3.56 2.77 -24.61
N THR A 126 -3.80 3.57 -23.59
CA THR A 126 -5.12 3.92 -23.07
C THR A 126 -5.99 4.71 -24.07
N SER A 127 -5.40 5.27 -25.12
CA SER A 127 -6.11 5.97 -26.19
C SER A 127 -6.50 5.07 -27.37
N SER A 128 -6.13 3.79 -27.31
CA SER A 128 -6.46 2.85 -28.39
C SER A 128 -7.95 2.54 -28.40
N ARG A 129 -8.54 2.57 -29.58
CA ARG A 129 -9.93 2.11 -29.79
C ARG A 129 -10.04 0.59 -29.84
N THR A 130 -8.94 -0.11 -29.95
CA THR A 130 -8.88 -1.58 -29.92
C THR A 130 -8.68 -2.06 -28.50
N LYS A 131 -9.19 -3.27 -28.20
CA LYS A 131 -8.95 -3.91 -26.90
C LYS A 131 -7.46 -4.05 -26.67
N ASN A 132 -6.97 -3.44 -25.60
CA ASN A 132 -5.57 -3.47 -25.23
C ASN A 132 -5.46 -4.03 -23.80
N TRP A 133 -4.53 -4.95 -23.59
CA TRP A 133 -4.31 -5.60 -22.32
C TRP A 133 -2.83 -5.80 -22.08
N THR A 134 -2.44 -5.87 -20.82
CA THR A 134 -1.05 -6.14 -20.44
C THR A 134 -0.98 -6.77 -19.06
N PRO A 135 -0.14 -7.77 -18.85
CA PRO A 135 0.36 -8.06 -17.52
C PRO A 135 1.31 -6.94 -17.09
N TYR A 136 1.40 -6.71 -15.79
CA TYR A 136 2.29 -5.70 -15.23
C TYR A 136 2.94 -6.14 -13.94
N LEU A 137 4.08 -5.55 -13.65
CA LEU A 137 4.79 -5.64 -12.39
C LEU A 137 4.73 -4.28 -11.69
N LEU A 138 4.53 -4.28 -10.38
CA LEU A 138 4.47 -3.09 -9.55
C LEU A 138 5.46 -3.21 -8.40
N ILE A 139 6.19 -2.13 -8.16
CA ILE A 139 7.02 -1.97 -6.96
C ILE A 139 6.75 -0.60 -6.36
N GLU A 140 6.50 -0.57 -5.05
CA GLU A 140 6.16 0.64 -4.31
C GLU A 140 7.02 0.74 -3.04
N LEU A 141 7.13 1.94 -2.51
CA LEU A 141 7.55 2.22 -1.14
C LEU A 141 6.34 2.75 -0.39
N ALA A 142 6.00 2.14 0.72
CA ALA A 142 4.82 2.46 1.49
C ALA A 142 5.16 2.89 2.91
N ALA A 143 4.45 3.90 3.40
CA ALA A 143 4.31 4.16 4.82
C ALA A 143 2.97 3.59 5.28
N PHE A 144 2.98 2.74 6.28
CA PHE A 144 1.77 2.13 6.82
C PHE A 144 1.65 2.36 8.33
N ASN A 145 0.40 2.41 8.77
CA ASN A 145 0.02 2.71 10.14
C ASN A 145 -0.84 1.56 10.66
N TYR A 146 -0.52 1.06 11.85
CA TYR A 146 -1.18 -0.07 12.48
C TYR A 146 -1.15 0.03 14.01
N ASP A 147 -1.96 -0.75 14.70
CA ASP A 147 -1.98 -0.80 16.15
C ASP A 147 -1.02 -1.90 16.66
N ALA A 148 -0.03 -1.52 17.47
CA ALA A 148 0.92 -2.42 18.11
C ALA A 148 0.79 -2.38 19.63
N ILE A 149 1.25 -3.42 20.30
CA ILE A 149 1.33 -3.42 21.77
C ILE A 149 2.44 -2.47 22.21
N GLU A 150 2.11 -1.49 23.04
CA GLU A 150 3.08 -0.56 23.64
C GLU A 150 3.57 -1.08 24.99
N LYS A 151 2.65 -1.57 25.81
CA LYS A 151 2.95 -2.05 27.16
C LYS A 151 2.09 -3.25 27.53
N GLU A 152 2.72 -4.14 28.25
CA GLU A 152 2.13 -5.27 28.96
C GLU A 152 2.33 -5.01 30.45
N GLU A 153 1.27 -4.68 31.18
CA GLU A 153 1.34 -4.43 32.63
C GLU A 153 0.36 -5.37 33.35
N ASP A 154 0.86 -6.26 34.20
CA ASP A 154 0.05 -7.05 35.13
C ASP A 154 -0.51 -6.13 36.21
N LEU A 155 -1.62 -5.45 35.89
CA LEU A 155 -2.29 -4.50 36.79
C LEU A 155 -2.92 -5.21 38.00
N ASN A 156 -3.38 -6.44 37.82
CA ASN A 156 -4.01 -7.25 38.85
C ASN A 156 -3.00 -8.01 39.73
N ARG A 157 -1.73 -8.03 39.31
CA ARG A 157 -0.63 -8.75 40.01
C ARG A 157 -0.92 -10.23 40.23
N ASN A 158 -1.64 -10.85 39.31
CA ASN A 158 -1.98 -12.28 39.36
C ASN A 158 -0.91 -13.15 38.68
N GLY A 159 0.12 -12.53 38.05
CA GLY A 159 1.18 -13.21 37.31
C GLY A 159 0.78 -13.61 35.89
N GLN A 160 -0.39 -13.12 35.42
CA GLN A 160 -0.87 -13.30 34.05
C GLN A 160 -1.30 -11.94 33.52
N ILE A 161 -1.10 -11.70 32.22
CA ILE A 161 -1.52 -10.47 31.55
C ILE A 161 -2.86 -10.76 30.87
N ASP A 162 -3.92 -10.13 31.37
CA ASP A 162 -5.26 -10.27 30.85
C ASP A 162 -5.47 -9.36 29.62
N ALA A 163 -6.48 -9.65 28.80
CA ALA A 163 -6.71 -8.96 27.51
C ALA A 163 -6.99 -7.44 27.65
N ASP A 164 -7.44 -6.98 28.81
CA ASP A 164 -7.70 -5.59 29.15
C ASP A 164 -6.46 -4.86 29.71
N GLU A 165 -5.38 -5.57 29.93
CA GLU A 165 -4.10 -5.05 30.44
C GLU A 165 -3.11 -4.70 29.32
N TYR A 166 -3.44 -5.00 28.05
CA TYR A 166 -2.65 -4.58 26.90
C TYR A 166 -2.97 -3.13 26.52
N GLN A 167 -1.94 -2.30 26.49
CA GLN A 167 -2.03 -0.96 25.93
C GLN A 167 -1.55 -0.97 24.48
N TYR A 168 -2.42 -0.51 23.57
CA TYR A 168 -2.12 -0.42 22.15
C TYR A 168 -1.77 1.02 21.77
N ASP A 169 -0.70 1.19 21.02
CA ASP A 169 -0.35 2.46 20.39
C ASP A 169 -0.24 2.31 18.89
N ARG A 170 -0.54 3.40 18.19
CA ARG A 170 -0.52 3.45 16.73
C ARG A 170 0.87 3.76 16.21
N LYS A 171 1.50 2.78 15.60
CA LYS A 171 2.83 2.90 15.00
C LYS A 171 2.76 3.16 13.49
N THR A 172 3.72 3.95 13.00
CA THR A 172 3.92 4.15 11.56
C THR A 172 5.27 3.57 11.16
N ARG A 173 5.25 2.74 10.12
CA ARG A 173 6.43 2.02 9.62
C ARG A 173 6.47 2.01 8.09
N ILE A 174 7.54 1.43 7.56
CA ILE A 174 7.80 1.36 6.12
C ILE A 174 7.66 -0.08 5.65
N ALA A 175 7.04 -0.26 4.48
CA ALA A 175 6.96 -1.53 3.77
C ALA A 175 7.36 -1.37 2.31
N ILE A 176 7.70 -2.48 1.67
CA ILE A 176 7.97 -2.56 0.24
C ILE A 176 6.89 -3.45 -0.40
N PRO A 177 5.81 -2.85 -0.95
CA PRO A 177 4.83 -3.59 -1.73
C PRO A 177 5.41 -4.00 -3.09
N ILE A 178 5.32 -5.29 -3.41
CA ILE A 178 5.63 -5.83 -4.72
C ILE A 178 4.36 -6.51 -5.24
N GLY A 179 3.95 -6.16 -6.45
CA GLY A 179 2.70 -6.65 -7.01
C GLY A 179 2.83 -7.13 -8.44
N VAL A 180 1.99 -8.08 -8.77
CA VAL A 180 1.76 -8.52 -10.14
C VAL A 180 0.30 -8.36 -10.48
N GLY A 181 0.02 -8.02 -11.72
CA GLY A 181 -1.36 -7.84 -12.14
C GLY A 181 -1.54 -7.98 -13.63
N PHE A 182 -2.79 -7.94 -14.00
CA PHE A 182 -3.25 -7.94 -15.38
C PHE A 182 -4.27 -6.83 -15.52
N LYS A 183 -4.17 -6.02 -16.57
CA LYS A 183 -5.14 -4.96 -16.86
C LYS A 183 -5.58 -4.99 -18.31
N SER A 184 -6.82 -4.56 -18.56
CA SER A 184 -7.39 -4.50 -19.90
C SER A 184 -8.38 -3.34 -20.02
N ILE A 185 -8.42 -2.71 -21.16
CA ILE A 185 -9.43 -1.72 -21.52
C ILE A 185 -10.77 -2.43 -21.73
N LEU A 186 -11.81 -1.97 -21.04
CA LEU A 186 -13.18 -2.46 -21.23
C LEU A 186 -13.89 -1.72 -22.36
N SER A 187 -13.97 -0.40 -22.23
CA SER A 187 -14.62 0.45 -23.22
C SER A 187 -14.23 1.91 -23.00
N GLY A 188 -13.82 2.60 -24.06
CA GLY A 188 -13.45 4.01 -24.00
C GLY A 188 -12.40 4.29 -22.91
N PRO A 189 -12.68 5.17 -21.95
CA PRO A 189 -11.73 5.51 -20.88
C PRO A 189 -11.74 4.53 -19.70
N ILE A 190 -12.54 3.48 -19.77
CA ILE A 190 -12.74 2.55 -18.64
C ILE A 190 -11.90 1.29 -18.87
N ALA A 191 -11.11 0.95 -17.86
CA ALA A 191 -10.32 -0.27 -17.81
C ALA A 191 -10.57 -1.01 -16.48
N PHE A 192 -10.24 -2.29 -16.46
CA PHE A 192 -10.19 -3.08 -15.25
C PHE A 192 -8.80 -3.67 -15.03
N ALA A 193 -8.50 -4.01 -13.79
CA ALA A 193 -7.29 -4.75 -13.46
C ALA A 193 -7.57 -5.82 -12.38
N LEU A 194 -6.79 -6.90 -12.44
CA LEU A 194 -6.63 -7.88 -11.37
C LEU A 194 -5.22 -7.69 -10.81
N GLU A 195 -5.08 -7.60 -9.50
CA GLU A 195 -3.80 -7.32 -8.85
C GLU A 195 -3.65 -8.14 -7.58
N THR A 196 -2.48 -8.73 -7.39
CA THR A 196 -2.05 -9.30 -6.12
C THR A 196 -0.78 -8.57 -5.70
N LYS A 197 -0.79 -8.01 -4.48
CA LYS A 197 0.37 -7.33 -3.88
C LYS A 197 0.76 -7.98 -2.56
N ILE A 198 2.04 -8.32 -2.44
CA ILE A 198 2.67 -8.77 -1.21
C ILE A 198 3.45 -7.60 -0.63
N ARG A 199 3.29 -7.32 0.66
CA ARG A 199 4.02 -6.29 1.38
C ARG A 199 5.03 -6.94 2.29
N TYR A 200 6.28 -6.72 1.98
CA TYR A 200 7.37 -7.05 2.88
C TYR A 200 7.47 -5.93 3.92
N THR A 201 7.27 -6.28 5.18
CA THR A 201 7.51 -5.37 6.31
C THR A 201 8.82 -5.71 6.99
N PHE A 202 9.32 -4.77 7.80
CA PHE A 202 10.51 -4.99 8.62
C PHE A 202 10.13 -5.14 10.10
N GLU A 203 8.84 -5.38 10.36
CA GLU A 203 8.25 -5.47 11.69
C GLU A 203 7.75 -6.90 11.96
N ASP A 204 7.72 -7.25 13.25
CA ASP A 204 7.33 -8.56 13.79
C ASP A 204 6.22 -8.40 14.86
N ASP A 205 5.48 -7.27 14.82
CA ASP A 205 4.45 -6.94 15.81
C ASP A 205 3.09 -6.56 15.18
N LEU A 206 2.87 -6.91 13.91
CA LEU A 206 1.59 -6.66 13.23
C LEU A 206 0.45 -7.51 13.79
N ASP A 207 0.79 -8.68 14.30
CA ASP A 207 -0.14 -9.64 14.91
C ASP A 207 -0.45 -9.32 16.39
N LYS A 208 0.06 -8.19 16.88
CA LYS A 208 -0.09 -7.79 18.30
C LYS A 208 0.51 -8.78 19.28
N VAL A 209 1.50 -9.55 18.86
CA VAL A 209 2.28 -10.43 19.71
C VAL A 209 3.74 -10.02 19.58
N ALA A 210 4.39 -9.75 20.70
CA ALA A 210 5.83 -9.52 20.68
C ALA A 210 6.55 -10.81 20.27
N GLY A 211 7.45 -10.71 19.31
CA GLY A 211 8.22 -11.85 18.83
C GLY A 211 8.87 -12.62 19.97
N ASN A 212 8.93 -13.94 19.86
CA ASN A 212 9.55 -14.83 20.85
C ASN A 212 8.78 -14.95 22.19
N ASN A 213 7.45 -14.94 22.14
CA ASN A 213 6.63 -15.16 23.32
C ASN A 213 6.59 -16.65 23.69
N ARG A 214 7.38 -17.04 24.74
CA ARG A 214 7.48 -18.42 25.18
C ARG A 214 6.18 -19.00 25.74
N ASP A 215 5.35 -18.16 26.35
CA ASP A 215 4.08 -18.61 26.92
C ASP A 215 3.08 -18.97 25.84
N LEU A 216 3.14 -18.29 24.72
CA LEU A 216 2.35 -18.58 23.52
C LEU A 216 3.00 -19.61 22.59
N LYS A 217 4.17 -20.16 22.94
CA LYS A 217 4.95 -21.10 22.10
C LYS A 217 5.23 -20.54 20.70
N ILE A 218 5.41 -19.23 20.60
CA ILE A 218 5.84 -18.55 19.40
C ILE A 218 7.36 -18.43 19.49
N GLU A 219 8.04 -19.17 18.63
CA GLU A 219 9.50 -19.10 18.46
C GLU A 219 9.77 -18.64 17.04
N GLY A 220 10.38 -17.48 16.90
CA GLY A 220 10.76 -16.94 15.61
C GLY A 220 11.00 -15.45 15.70
N ASN A 221 11.80 -14.98 14.79
CA ASN A 221 12.05 -13.57 14.53
C ASN A 221 11.81 -13.39 13.03
N SER A 222 10.58 -13.76 12.58
CA SER A 222 10.19 -13.66 11.18
C SER A 222 9.37 -12.40 10.98
N ASN A 223 9.80 -11.57 10.02
CA ASN A 223 9.04 -10.38 9.67
C ASN A 223 7.64 -10.75 9.19
N ASP A 224 6.67 -9.99 9.62
CA ASP A 224 5.29 -10.12 9.21
C ASP A 224 5.05 -9.62 7.80
N TRP A 225 4.18 -10.31 7.07
CA TRP A 225 3.80 -9.96 5.72
C TRP A 225 2.29 -9.83 5.62
N TYR A 226 1.82 -8.99 4.75
CA TYR A 226 0.41 -8.97 4.40
C TYR A 226 0.20 -8.85 2.89
N VAL A 227 -0.87 -9.47 2.44
CA VAL A 227 -1.16 -9.63 1.02
C VAL A 227 -2.55 -9.05 0.73
N PHE A 228 -2.68 -8.34 -0.37
CA PHE A 228 -3.95 -7.90 -0.92
C PHE A 228 -4.13 -8.52 -2.30
N THR A 229 -5.30 -9.09 -2.54
CA THR A 229 -5.71 -9.56 -3.85
C THR A 229 -7.07 -8.98 -4.19
N GLY A 230 -7.19 -8.34 -5.35
CA GLY A 230 -8.43 -7.66 -5.69
C GLY A 230 -8.57 -7.30 -7.15
N VAL A 231 -9.74 -6.74 -7.45
CA VAL A 231 -10.12 -6.21 -8.76
C VAL A 231 -10.20 -4.69 -8.68
N SER A 232 -9.82 -4.03 -9.76
CA SER A 232 -9.84 -2.57 -9.86
C SER A 232 -10.68 -2.12 -11.04
N LEU A 233 -11.38 -1.02 -10.84
CA LEU A 233 -11.97 -0.23 -11.92
C LEU A 233 -11.15 1.05 -12.09
N ILE A 234 -10.80 1.36 -13.34
CA ILE A 234 -9.86 2.43 -13.70
C ILE A 234 -10.55 3.35 -14.70
N TYR A 235 -10.46 4.64 -14.44
CA TYR A 235 -10.89 5.68 -15.34
C TYR A 235 -9.70 6.50 -15.82
N THR A 236 -9.50 6.54 -17.13
CA THR A 236 -8.41 7.27 -17.80
C THR A 236 -8.87 8.62 -18.27
N PHE A 237 -8.08 9.67 -18.04
CA PHE A 237 -8.39 11.03 -18.46
C PHE A 237 -7.11 11.78 -18.87
N GLY A 238 -7.31 12.97 -19.47
CA GLY A 238 -6.22 13.76 -20.05
C GLY A 238 -6.14 13.61 -21.57
N ARG A 239 -5.22 14.35 -22.17
CA ARG A 239 -5.00 14.27 -23.62
C ARG A 239 -4.11 13.07 -23.93
N PRO A 240 -4.43 12.25 -24.94
CA PRO A 240 -3.56 11.16 -25.35
C PRO A 240 -2.18 11.70 -25.75
N SER A 241 -1.13 11.08 -25.24
CA SER A 241 0.22 11.38 -25.72
C SER A 241 0.34 10.97 -27.18
N CYS A 242 0.79 11.89 -28.03
CA CYS A 242 1.19 11.56 -29.39
C CYS A 242 2.52 10.80 -29.29
N TYR A 243 2.47 9.49 -29.11
CA TYR A 243 3.65 8.66 -29.32
C TYR A 243 3.96 8.65 -30.80
N ALA A 244 5.01 9.36 -31.22
CA ALA A 244 5.50 9.27 -32.58
C ALA A 244 5.80 7.78 -32.86
N ARG A 245 5.04 7.21 -33.80
CA ARG A 245 5.34 5.86 -34.30
C ARG A 245 6.74 5.94 -34.92
N ARG A 246 7.72 5.37 -34.26
CA ARG A 246 9.00 5.08 -34.88
C ARG A 246 8.74 3.95 -35.89
N ASN A 247 8.70 4.30 -37.19
CA ASN A 247 8.74 3.34 -38.27
C ASN A 247 10.08 2.60 -38.24
#